data_69497bf4fe9ba3f4bff7d8bdac755d15
#
_entry.id   69497bf4fe9ba3f4bff7d8bdac755d15
#
_cell.length_a   1.000
_cell.length_b   1.000
_cell.length_c   1.000
_cell.angle_alpha   90.00
_cell.angle_beta   90.00
_cell.angle_gamma   90.00
#
_symmetry.space_group_name_H-M   'P 1'
#
loop_
_entity.id
_entity.type
_entity.pdbx_description
1 polymer ?
#
loop_
_entity_poly.entity_id
_entity_poly.type
_entity_poly.pdbx_seq_one_letter_code
_entity_poly.pdbx_strand_id
1 'polypeptide(L)'
;MISIGIKKLVEANALGFATIGKKGKPHNIAVAYVKVVGDQIVISNAHIKESISNLKYNKNVSLVVWNKDYDKACIGFELAGTASNYTEGKWYDYVCSLPDNEGYKINSAIVVKILKIKKLLS
;
A
#
# COMPACT_ATOMS: atom_id res chain seq x y z
N MET A 1 12.08 10.74 1.54
CA MET A 1 12.25 9.28 1.47
C MET A 1 11.60 8.67 0.23
N ILE A 2 10.32 8.94 -0.03
CA ILE A 2 9.67 8.48 -1.27
C ILE A 2 9.92 9.50 -2.37
N SER A 3 10.74 9.13 -3.35
CA SER A 3 11.07 10.00 -4.48
C SER A 3 9.88 10.15 -5.44
N ILE A 4 9.93 11.16 -6.31
CA ILE A 4 8.91 11.35 -7.35
C ILE A 4 8.84 10.12 -8.27
N GLY A 5 9.99 9.53 -8.58
CA GLY A 5 10.04 8.32 -9.42
C GLY A 5 9.35 7.12 -8.77
N ILE A 6 9.59 6.89 -7.49
CA ILE A 6 8.93 5.83 -6.74
C ILE A 6 7.43 6.10 -6.61
N LYS A 7 7.05 7.36 -6.34
CA LYS A 7 5.63 7.73 -6.28
C LYS A 7 4.92 7.41 -7.59
N LYS A 8 5.50 7.77 -8.73
CA LYS A 8 4.92 7.47 -10.04
C LYS A 8 4.77 5.97 -10.27
N LEU A 9 5.78 5.19 -9.89
CA LEU A 9 5.75 3.75 -10.02
C LEU A 9 4.64 3.13 -9.15
N VAL A 10 4.55 3.56 -7.90
CA VAL A 10 3.55 3.08 -6.95
C VAL A 10 2.13 3.39 -7.44
N GLU A 11 1.88 4.61 -7.89
CA GLU A 11 0.52 5.03 -8.28
C GLU A 11 0.10 4.50 -9.65
N ALA A 12 1.03 4.02 -10.47
CA ALA A 12 0.75 3.50 -11.81
C ALA A 12 0.61 1.98 -11.87
N ASN A 13 0.89 1.26 -10.80
CA ASN A 13 0.93 -0.20 -10.81
C ASN A 13 0.16 -0.80 -9.64
N ALA A 14 -0.16 -2.09 -9.77
CA ALA A 14 -0.60 -2.87 -8.62
C ALA A 14 0.62 -3.21 -7.76
N LEU A 15 0.43 -3.27 -6.45
CA LEU A 15 1.47 -3.60 -5.50
C LEU A 15 1.11 -4.88 -4.77
N GLY A 16 2.14 -5.67 -4.41
CA GLY A 16 1.98 -6.71 -3.43
C GLY A 16 2.00 -6.09 -2.03
N PHE A 17 1.02 -6.43 -1.21
CA PHE A 17 0.90 -5.92 0.16
C PHE A 17 0.92 -7.10 1.12
N ALA A 18 1.97 -7.20 1.91
CA ALA A 18 2.19 -8.29 2.84
C ALA A 18 1.91 -7.87 4.28
N THR A 19 1.15 -8.68 4.98
CA THR A 19 0.85 -8.52 6.41
C THR A 19 1.19 -9.79 7.17
N ILE A 20 1.25 -9.71 8.48
CA ILE A 20 1.57 -10.84 9.36
C ILE A 20 0.37 -11.10 10.24
N GLY A 21 -0.19 -12.29 10.12
CA GLY A 21 -1.34 -12.68 10.90
C GLY A 21 -0.99 -13.23 12.27
N LYS A 22 -2.02 -13.66 12.98
CA LYS A 22 -1.90 -14.36 14.24
C LYS A 22 -1.00 -15.59 14.04
N LYS A 23 -0.09 -15.85 14.98
CA LYS A 23 0.91 -16.91 14.90
C LYS A 23 2.02 -16.69 13.86
N GLY A 24 2.20 -15.45 13.39
CA GLY A 24 3.28 -15.12 12.46
C GLY A 24 3.07 -15.56 11.03
N LYS A 25 1.85 -15.94 10.64
CA LYS A 25 1.56 -16.41 9.29
C LYS A 25 1.54 -15.26 8.29
N PRO A 26 2.34 -15.30 7.22
CA PRO A 26 2.33 -14.22 6.23
C PRO A 26 1.09 -14.30 5.35
N HIS A 27 0.59 -13.14 4.94
CA HIS A 27 -0.52 -13.00 4.01
C HIS A 27 -0.17 -11.91 3.01
N ASN A 28 -0.39 -12.16 1.73
CA ASN A 28 -0.02 -11.23 0.68
C ASN A 28 -1.17 -11.08 -0.32
N ILE A 29 -1.51 -9.83 -0.64
CA ILE A 29 -2.57 -9.51 -1.60
C ILE A 29 -2.06 -8.47 -2.59
N ALA A 30 -2.76 -8.34 -3.71
CA ALA A 30 -2.53 -7.24 -4.66
C ALA A 30 -3.43 -6.07 -4.28
N VAL A 31 -2.87 -4.87 -4.27
CA VAL A 31 -3.62 -3.63 -4.07
C VAL A 31 -3.32 -2.68 -5.23
N ALA A 32 -4.32 -1.96 -5.71
CA ALA A 32 -4.19 -1.10 -6.89
C ALA A 32 -4.65 0.34 -6.68
N TYR A 33 -5.55 0.57 -5.75
CA TYR A 33 -6.05 1.92 -5.46
C TYR A 33 -5.22 2.55 -4.35
N VAL A 34 -4.07 3.09 -4.75
CA VAL A 34 -3.01 3.51 -3.83
C VAL A 34 -2.55 4.91 -4.20
N LYS A 35 -2.34 5.75 -3.19
CA LYS A 35 -1.75 7.09 -3.35
C LYS A 35 -0.57 7.26 -2.40
N VAL A 36 0.40 8.06 -2.83
CA VAL A 36 1.54 8.44 -2.00
C VAL A 36 1.32 9.87 -1.50
N VAL A 37 1.32 10.03 -0.19
CA VAL A 37 1.16 11.33 0.48
C VAL A 37 2.36 11.52 1.42
N GLY A 38 3.33 12.34 0.99
CA GLY A 38 4.60 12.48 1.73
C GLY A 38 5.35 11.15 1.77
N ASP A 39 5.68 10.69 2.96
CA ASP A 39 6.35 9.40 3.19
C ASP A 39 5.36 8.29 3.58
N GLN A 40 4.09 8.49 3.26
CA GLN A 40 3.04 7.52 3.57
C GLN A 40 2.39 7.01 2.29
N ILE A 41 1.98 5.75 2.34
CA ILE A 41 1.20 5.12 1.28
C ILE A 41 -0.20 4.90 1.82
N VAL A 42 -1.19 5.39 1.07
CA VAL A 42 -2.60 5.31 1.46
C VAL A 42 -3.31 4.35 0.51
N ILE A 43 -3.87 3.28 1.07
CA ILE A 43 -4.56 2.24 0.33
C ILE A 43 -6.06 2.38 0.59
N SER A 44 -6.84 2.52 -0.49
CA SER A 44 -8.30 2.54 -0.41
C SER A 44 -8.82 1.12 -0.24
N ASN A 45 -9.58 0.87 0.81
CA ASN A 45 -10.12 -0.45 1.08
C ASN A 45 -11.60 -0.54 0.72
N ALA A 46 -11.90 -1.32 -0.32
CA ALA A 46 -13.27 -1.71 -0.65
C ALA A 46 -13.60 -3.15 -0.20
N HIS A 47 -12.64 -4.08 -0.31
CA HIS A 47 -12.86 -5.50 -0.08
C HIS A 47 -11.78 -6.21 0.75
N ILE A 48 -10.83 -5.46 1.30
CA ILE A 48 -9.73 -6.04 2.08
C ILE A 48 -10.24 -6.39 3.48
N LYS A 49 -10.10 -7.64 3.88
CA LYS A 49 -10.59 -8.12 5.17
C LYS A 49 -9.48 -8.76 6.02
N GLU A 50 -8.80 -9.78 5.46
CA GLU A 50 -7.81 -10.53 6.22
C GLU A 50 -6.59 -9.66 6.59
N SER A 51 -6.11 -8.84 5.67
CA SER A 51 -5.01 -7.93 5.96
C SER A 51 -5.35 -6.97 7.09
N ILE A 52 -6.57 -6.43 7.11
CA ILE A 52 -7.01 -5.53 8.19
C ILE A 52 -7.07 -6.29 9.52
N SER A 53 -7.59 -7.51 9.52
CA SER A 53 -7.59 -8.35 10.72
C SER A 53 -6.17 -8.59 11.23
N ASN A 54 -5.22 -8.82 10.33
CA ASN A 54 -3.82 -9.04 10.68
C ASN A 54 -3.19 -7.83 11.35
N LEU A 55 -3.57 -6.61 10.96
CA LEU A 55 -3.05 -5.38 11.55
C LEU A 55 -3.38 -5.24 13.04
N LYS A 56 -4.38 -5.94 13.53
CA LYS A 56 -4.70 -5.97 14.96
C LYS A 56 -3.64 -6.72 15.77
N TYR A 57 -2.94 -7.64 15.15
CA TYR A 57 -1.91 -8.46 15.80
C TYR A 57 -0.51 -7.95 15.52
N ASN A 58 -0.27 -7.46 14.30
CA ASN A 58 1.05 -6.99 13.90
C ASN A 58 0.90 -5.86 12.88
N LYS A 59 1.46 -4.71 13.20
CA LYS A 59 1.39 -3.53 12.34
C LYS A 59 2.52 -3.47 11.30
N ASN A 60 3.50 -4.35 11.38
CA ASN A 60 4.58 -4.40 10.42
C ASN A 60 4.08 -4.94 9.09
N VAL A 61 4.35 -4.20 8.02
CA VAL A 61 3.91 -4.53 6.67
C VAL A 61 5.03 -4.30 5.68
N SER A 62 4.88 -4.88 4.50
CA SER A 62 5.79 -4.66 3.38
C SER A 62 4.97 -4.58 2.11
N LEU A 63 5.35 -3.64 1.25
CA LEU A 63 4.80 -3.56 -0.09
C LEU A 63 5.93 -3.78 -1.09
N VAL A 64 5.59 -4.40 -2.22
CA VAL A 64 6.50 -4.55 -3.34
C VAL A 64 5.85 -3.98 -4.59
N VAL A 65 6.63 -3.20 -5.35
CA VAL A 65 6.21 -2.65 -6.62
C VAL A 65 7.34 -2.83 -7.63
N TRP A 66 7.00 -3.12 -8.87
CA TRP A 66 7.99 -3.25 -9.92
C TRP A 66 7.42 -2.84 -11.26
N ASN A 67 8.35 -2.47 -12.15
CA ASN A 67 8.03 -2.19 -13.55
C ASN A 67 8.43 -3.39 -14.40
N LYS A 68 7.47 -3.91 -15.18
CA LYS A 68 7.66 -5.06 -16.05
C LYS A 68 7.88 -4.62 -17.50
N ASP A 69 8.69 -3.63 -17.73
CA ASP A 69 8.97 -3.13 -19.07
C ASP A 69 10.25 -3.78 -19.61
N TYR A 70 10.10 -4.73 -20.54
CA TYR A 70 11.23 -5.46 -21.11
C TYR A 70 12.11 -4.63 -22.04
N ASP A 71 11.60 -3.50 -22.53
CA ASP A 71 12.37 -2.58 -23.39
C ASP A 71 13.24 -1.63 -22.57
N LYS A 72 13.08 -1.65 -21.25
CA LYS A 72 13.84 -0.83 -20.30
C LYS A 72 14.35 -1.69 -19.16
N ALA A 73 15.22 -1.12 -18.34
CA ALA A 73 15.67 -1.82 -17.15
C ALA A 73 14.50 -2.12 -16.21
N CYS A 74 14.42 -3.36 -15.71
CA CYS A 74 13.45 -3.69 -14.68
C CYS A 74 13.79 -2.95 -13.40
N ILE A 75 12.81 -2.27 -12.80
CA ILE A 75 12.96 -1.52 -11.57
C ILE A 75 11.95 -2.04 -10.58
N GLY A 76 12.40 -2.35 -9.37
CA GLY A 76 11.52 -2.80 -8.31
C GLY A 76 11.99 -2.32 -6.95
N PHE A 77 11.04 -2.14 -6.04
CA PHE A 77 11.32 -1.68 -4.68
C PHE A 77 10.46 -2.44 -3.68
N GLU A 78 11.06 -2.71 -2.53
CA GLU A 78 10.33 -3.08 -1.33
C GLU A 78 10.20 -1.84 -0.45
N LEU A 79 8.98 -1.59 0.03
CA LEU A 79 8.69 -0.48 0.93
C LEU A 79 8.15 -1.08 2.22
N ALA A 80 8.95 -1.02 3.27
CA ALA A 80 8.59 -1.62 4.55
C ALA A 80 8.24 -0.54 5.56
N GLY A 81 7.27 -0.82 6.40
CA GLY A 81 6.85 0.13 7.42
C GLY A 81 5.78 -0.43 8.33
N THR A 82 5.01 0.48 8.91
CA THR A 82 3.91 0.14 9.81
C THR A 82 2.60 0.68 9.28
N ALA A 83 1.53 -0.08 9.43
CA ALA A 83 0.22 0.28 8.90
C ALA A 83 -0.82 0.47 9.99
N SER A 84 -1.73 1.41 9.74
CA SER A 84 -2.91 1.64 10.56
C SER A 84 -4.14 1.70 9.66
N ASN A 85 -5.27 1.23 10.17
CA ASN A 85 -6.52 1.25 9.42
C ASN A 85 -7.47 2.27 10.02
N TYR A 86 -8.03 3.14 9.17
CA TYR A 86 -8.91 4.22 9.60
C TYR A 86 -10.29 4.06 8.95
N THR A 87 -11.33 3.99 9.78
CA THR A 87 -12.72 3.92 9.34
C THR A 87 -13.43 5.27 9.44
N GLU A 88 -12.74 6.29 9.95
CA GLU A 88 -13.24 7.66 10.08
C GLU A 88 -12.05 8.62 10.15
N GLY A 89 -12.30 9.91 10.06
CA GLY A 89 -11.28 10.95 10.15
C GLY A 89 -10.67 11.32 8.82
N LYS A 90 -9.57 12.07 8.87
CA LYS A 90 -8.99 12.71 7.67
C LYS A 90 -8.56 11.72 6.58
N TRP A 91 -8.01 10.58 6.94
CA TRP A 91 -7.55 9.61 5.96
C TRP A 91 -8.71 8.90 5.28
N TYR A 92 -9.74 8.55 6.05
CA TYR A 92 -10.96 8.00 5.49
C TYR A 92 -11.64 8.99 4.54
N ASP A 93 -11.78 10.24 4.98
CA ASP A 93 -12.35 11.30 4.15
C ASP A 93 -11.54 11.52 2.86
N TYR A 94 -10.22 11.45 2.96
CA TYR A 94 -9.33 11.58 1.82
C TYR A 94 -9.61 10.49 0.76
N VAL A 95 -9.65 9.21 1.15
CA VAL A 95 -9.88 8.12 0.18
C VAL A 95 -11.29 8.15 -0.38
N CYS A 96 -12.27 8.57 0.40
CA CYS A 96 -13.64 8.72 -0.10
C CYS A 96 -13.77 9.84 -1.14
N SER A 97 -12.89 10.85 -1.09
CA SER A 97 -12.91 11.98 -2.00
C SER A 97 -12.15 11.76 -3.30
N LEU A 98 -11.38 10.67 -3.41
CA LEU A 98 -10.57 10.41 -4.59
C LEU A 98 -11.45 10.09 -5.81
N PRO A 99 -11.20 10.74 -6.96
CA PRO A 99 -11.98 10.46 -8.18
C PRO A 99 -11.93 8.99 -8.61
N ASP A 100 -10.80 8.31 -8.40
CA ASP A 100 -10.63 6.90 -8.74
C ASP A 100 -11.57 5.99 -7.97
N ASN A 101 -12.08 6.45 -6.83
CA ASN A 101 -12.97 5.69 -5.96
C ASN A 101 -14.45 6.02 -6.16
N GLU A 102 -14.75 6.90 -7.11
CA GLU A 102 -16.14 7.28 -7.40
C GLU A 102 -16.95 6.06 -7.82
N GLY A 103 -18.11 5.88 -7.20
CA GLY A 103 -18.98 4.73 -7.46
C GLY A 103 -18.65 3.48 -6.64
N TYR A 104 -17.55 3.47 -5.89
CA TYR A 104 -17.19 2.37 -5.01
C TYR A 104 -17.49 2.72 -3.56
N LYS A 105 -17.96 1.71 -2.81
CA LYS A 105 -18.12 1.85 -1.37
C LYS A 105 -16.77 1.60 -0.71
N ILE A 106 -16.16 2.66 -0.20
CA ILE A 106 -14.89 2.57 0.51
C ILE A 106 -15.16 2.34 2.01
N ASN A 107 -14.62 1.26 2.56
CA ASN A 107 -14.85 0.87 3.95
C ASN A 107 -13.81 1.46 4.90
N SER A 108 -12.60 1.68 4.43
CA SER A 108 -11.53 2.22 5.28
C SER A 108 -10.35 2.71 4.43
N ALA A 109 -9.43 3.41 5.09
CA ALA A 109 -8.14 3.78 4.55
C ALA A 109 -7.05 3.05 5.34
N ILE A 110 -6.20 2.30 4.64
CA ILE A 110 -5.01 1.71 5.25
C ILE A 110 -3.86 2.67 4.96
N VAL A 111 -3.22 3.18 6.01
CA VAL A 111 -2.12 4.13 5.88
C VAL A 111 -0.84 3.47 6.33
N VAL A 112 0.12 3.38 5.43
CA VAL A 112 1.42 2.77 5.70
C VAL A 112 2.46 3.87 5.82
N LYS A 113 3.05 3.99 7.00
CA LYS A 113 4.21 4.86 7.22
C LYS A 113 5.46 4.10 6.77
N ILE A 114 6.12 4.60 5.72
CA ILE A 114 7.29 3.93 5.18
C ILE A 114 8.51 4.26 6.02
N LEU A 115 9.19 3.22 6.48
CA LEU A 115 10.38 3.32 7.32
C LEU A 115 11.65 2.92 6.58
N LYS A 116 11.54 2.07 5.57
CA LYS A 116 12.69 1.58 4.81
C LYS A 116 12.29 1.30 3.36
N ILE A 117 13.14 1.71 2.43
CA ILE A 117 12.99 1.42 1.00
C ILE A 117 14.21 0.65 0.55
N LYS A 118 13.98 -0.48 -0.12
CA LYS A 118 15.05 -1.33 -0.66
C LYS A 118 14.85 -1.52 -2.15
N LYS A 119 15.90 -1.24 -2.94
CA LYS A 119 15.89 -1.52 -4.37
C LYS A 119 16.08 -3.02 -4.58
N LEU A 120 15.19 -3.65 -5.34
CA LEU A 120 15.20 -5.10 -5.56
C LEU A 120 15.76 -5.48 -6.92
N LEU A 121 15.39 -4.77 -7.96
CA LEU A 121 15.79 -5.05 -9.33
C LEU A 121 16.71 -3.95 -9.81
N SER A 122 17.78 -4.30 -10.41
CA SER A 122 18.78 -3.33 -10.87
C SER A 122 19.08 -3.50 -12.35
#